data_01dc9507dcc8c8ba89668693b092435d
#
_entry.id   01dc9507dcc8c8ba89668693b092435d
#
_cell.length_a   1.000
_cell.length_b   1.000
_cell.length_c   1.000
_cell.angle_alpha   90.00
_cell.angle_beta   90.00
_cell.angle_gamma   90.00
#
_symmetry.space_group_name_H-M   'P 1'
#
loop_
_entity.id
_entity.type
_entity.pdbx_description
1 polymer ?
#
loop_
_entity_poly.entity_id
_entity_poly.type
_entity_poly.pdbx_seq_one_letter_code
_entity_poly.pdbx_strand_id
1 'polypeptide(L)'
;KNVANFLTYVNSGFYNGTIFHRVLPNFMIQTGGYSWDFQKKATQPEIENESIGGLKNHYATLAMARTDDPDSADSQFFINVKSNPHLDAVDDTPGYTVFAKVIEGMDIAVMISRLPQGIHGSRFPNAPNEAIRILKAEVVKPRILIEY
;
A
#
# COMPACT_ATOMS: atom_id res chain seq x y z
N LYS A 1 -12.10 -0.35 -10.18
CA LYS A 1 -12.15 -1.61 -9.38
C LYS A 1 -11.19 -1.55 -8.20
N ASN A 2 -9.94 -1.13 -8.42
CA ASN A 2 -8.94 -1.07 -7.36
C ASN A 2 -9.31 -0.06 -6.26
N VAL A 3 -9.80 1.12 -6.63
CA VAL A 3 -10.26 2.12 -5.65
C VAL A 3 -11.43 1.57 -4.84
N ALA A 4 -12.43 0.97 -5.49
CA ALA A 4 -13.60 0.41 -4.81
C ALA A 4 -13.19 -0.72 -3.85
N ASN A 5 -12.27 -1.58 -4.25
CA ASN A 5 -11.71 -2.64 -3.42
C ASN A 5 -11.03 -2.08 -2.17
N PHE A 6 -10.18 -1.09 -2.34
CA PHE A 6 -9.51 -0.42 -1.21
C PHE A 6 -10.52 0.19 -0.25
N LEU A 7 -11.52 0.91 -0.75
CA LEU A 7 -12.56 1.53 0.06
C LEU A 7 -13.40 0.49 0.81
N THR A 8 -13.65 -0.67 0.22
CA THR A 8 -14.34 -1.77 0.90
C THR A 8 -13.57 -2.22 2.14
N TYR A 9 -12.25 -2.39 2.03
CA TYR A 9 -11.42 -2.74 3.18
C TYR A 9 -11.37 -1.62 4.22
N VAL A 10 -11.25 -0.37 3.78
CA VAL A 10 -11.27 0.79 4.68
C VAL A 10 -12.57 0.82 5.48
N ASN A 11 -13.72 0.73 4.80
CA ASN A 11 -15.03 0.85 5.42
C ASN A 11 -15.36 -0.30 6.37
N SER A 12 -14.78 -1.49 6.15
CA SER A 12 -14.96 -2.64 7.04
C SER A 12 -14.04 -2.61 8.27
N GLY A 13 -13.14 -1.65 8.37
CA GLY A 13 -12.15 -1.59 9.44
C GLY A 13 -11.02 -2.61 9.30
N PHE A 14 -10.90 -3.25 8.14
CA PHE A 14 -9.90 -4.30 7.89
C PHE A 14 -8.46 -3.83 8.16
N TYR A 15 -8.13 -2.61 7.73
CA TYR A 15 -6.77 -2.10 7.86
C TYR A 15 -6.39 -1.67 9.28
N ASN A 16 -7.36 -1.50 10.16
CA ASN A 16 -7.09 -1.12 11.55
C ASN A 16 -6.29 -2.23 12.23
N GLY A 17 -5.15 -1.87 12.79
CA GLY A 17 -4.24 -2.81 13.44
C GLY A 17 -3.28 -3.56 12.51
N THR A 18 -3.36 -3.36 11.19
CA THR A 18 -2.36 -3.94 10.28
C THR A 18 -1.03 -3.20 10.39
N ILE A 19 0.06 -3.94 10.18
CA ILE A 19 1.41 -3.40 10.31
C ILE A 19 2.05 -3.14 8.94
N PHE A 20 3.04 -2.25 8.93
CA PHE A 20 3.96 -2.13 7.81
C PHE A 20 4.99 -3.25 7.93
N HIS A 21 4.72 -4.38 7.29
CA HIS A 21 5.53 -5.59 7.40
C HIS A 21 6.74 -5.62 6.46
N ARG A 22 6.83 -4.66 5.55
CA ARG A 22 7.94 -4.55 4.61
C ARG A 22 8.22 -3.07 4.31
N VAL A 23 9.40 -2.61 4.71
CA VAL A 23 9.83 -1.24 4.46
C VAL A 23 11.22 -1.25 3.84
N LEU A 24 11.40 -0.51 2.76
CA LEU A 24 12.67 -0.41 2.04
C LEU A 24 12.95 1.07 1.73
N PRO A 25 14.03 1.64 2.30
CA PRO A 25 14.37 3.03 2.03
C PRO A 25 14.66 3.22 0.54
N ASN A 26 14.31 4.39 0.01
CA ASN A 26 14.44 4.74 -1.40
C ASN A 26 13.66 3.81 -2.34
N PHE A 27 12.62 3.16 -1.84
CA PHE A 27 11.75 2.30 -2.64
C PHE A 27 10.29 2.45 -2.21
N MET A 28 9.85 1.72 -1.18
CA MET A 28 8.44 1.72 -0.79
C MET A 28 8.25 1.24 0.67
N ILE A 29 7.05 1.45 1.20
CA ILE A 29 6.59 0.82 2.44
C ILE A 29 5.28 0.08 2.14
N GLN A 30 5.15 -1.16 2.63
CA GLN A 30 4.03 -2.05 2.32
C GLN A 30 3.28 -2.46 3.58
N THR A 31 1.96 -2.48 3.48
CA THR A 31 1.06 -2.76 4.61
C THR A 31 -0.24 -3.41 4.12
N GLY A 32 -1.16 -3.63 5.04
CA GLY A 32 -2.54 -4.02 4.72
C GLY A 32 -2.78 -5.52 4.66
N GLY A 33 -1.88 -6.35 5.18
CA GLY A 33 -2.05 -7.80 5.12
C GLY A 33 -1.85 -8.56 6.41
N TYR A 34 -1.07 -8.02 7.33
CA TYR A 34 -0.65 -8.73 8.55
C TYR A 34 -1.00 -7.96 9.81
N SER A 35 -1.44 -8.66 10.83
CA SER A 35 -1.64 -8.11 12.16
C SER A 35 -0.30 -7.97 12.92
N TRP A 36 -0.35 -7.36 14.10
CA TRP A 36 0.86 -7.07 14.90
C TRP A 36 1.68 -8.33 15.26
N ASP A 37 1.03 -9.49 15.30
CA ASP A 37 1.65 -10.79 15.57
C ASP A 37 2.05 -11.54 14.30
N PHE A 38 2.13 -10.85 13.16
CA PHE A 38 2.52 -11.38 11.84
C PHE A 38 1.58 -12.47 11.31
N GLN A 39 0.32 -12.44 11.73
CA GLN A 39 -0.70 -13.32 11.17
C GLN A 39 -1.36 -12.66 9.97
N LYS A 40 -1.41 -13.40 8.86
CA LYS A 40 -2.09 -12.92 7.66
C LYS A 40 -3.60 -12.87 7.90
N LYS A 41 -4.20 -11.73 7.60
CA LYS A 41 -5.65 -11.55 7.73
C LYS A 41 -6.38 -12.18 6.53
N ALA A 42 -7.56 -12.75 6.78
CA ALA A 42 -8.40 -13.29 5.71
C ALA A 42 -8.92 -12.16 4.81
N THR A 43 -8.85 -12.37 3.50
CA THR A 43 -9.16 -11.35 2.50
C THR A 43 -10.39 -11.71 1.65
N GLN A 44 -10.91 -10.70 0.95
CA GLN A 44 -11.90 -10.85 -0.11
C GLN A 44 -11.23 -11.42 -1.38
N PRO A 45 -12.00 -11.85 -2.39
CA PRO A 45 -11.42 -12.33 -3.65
C PRO A 45 -10.46 -11.33 -4.30
N GLU A 46 -9.49 -11.87 -5.01
CA GLU A 46 -8.51 -11.09 -5.76
C GLU A 46 -9.16 -10.23 -6.83
N ILE A 47 -8.50 -9.14 -7.20
CA ILE A 47 -9.03 -8.18 -8.17
C ILE A 47 -8.14 -8.05 -9.40
N GLU A 48 -8.75 -7.65 -10.49
CA GLU A 48 -8.11 -7.46 -11.77
C GLU A 48 -7.09 -6.32 -11.75
N ASN A 49 -5.96 -6.54 -12.40
CA ASN A 49 -4.93 -5.53 -12.60
C ASN A 49 -5.44 -4.45 -13.56
N GLU A 50 -5.24 -3.19 -13.20
CA GLU A 50 -5.66 -2.03 -13.99
C GLU A 50 -4.47 -1.13 -14.36
N SER A 51 -3.24 -1.67 -14.35
CA SER A 51 -2.03 -0.87 -14.56
C SER A 51 -1.78 -0.47 -16.01
N ILE A 52 -2.21 -1.30 -16.99
CA ILE A 52 -2.02 -1.00 -18.41
C ILE A 52 -2.84 0.25 -18.77
N GLY A 53 -2.15 1.26 -19.31
CA GLY A 53 -2.78 2.54 -19.62
C GLY A 53 -3.16 3.37 -18.39
N GLY A 54 -2.77 2.93 -17.20
CA GLY A 54 -3.10 3.57 -15.94
C GLY A 54 -2.03 4.56 -15.46
N LEU A 55 -2.16 4.91 -14.18
CA LEU A 55 -1.26 5.85 -13.51
C LEU A 55 0.11 5.22 -13.27
N LYS A 56 1.12 6.07 -13.16
CA LYS A 56 2.51 5.66 -12.93
C LYS A 56 2.85 5.62 -11.44
N ASN A 57 3.81 4.77 -11.10
CA ASN A 57 4.33 4.64 -9.73
C ASN A 57 5.30 5.77 -9.39
N HIS A 58 4.77 6.99 -9.33
CA HIS A 58 5.53 8.17 -8.92
C HIS A 58 5.69 8.24 -7.40
N TYR A 59 6.60 9.09 -6.94
CA TYR A 59 6.71 9.44 -5.52
C TYR A 59 5.34 9.81 -4.94
N ALA A 60 5.03 9.27 -3.75
CA ALA A 60 3.79 9.51 -2.99
C ALA A 60 2.53 8.84 -3.56
N THR A 61 2.66 7.93 -4.52
CA THR A 61 1.50 7.15 -4.99
C THR A 61 1.32 5.88 -4.17
N LEU A 62 0.07 5.41 -4.09
CA LEU A 62 -0.30 4.12 -3.52
C LEU A 62 -0.60 3.15 -4.65
N ALA A 63 -0.05 1.94 -4.56
CA ALA A 63 -0.29 0.89 -5.53
C ALA A 63 -0.59 -0.43 -4.84
N MET A 64 -1.31 -1.32 -5.53
CA MET A 64 -1.66 -2.63 -4.99
C MET A 64 -0.48 -3.58 -5.08
N ALA A 65 -0.13 -4.18 -3.94
CA ALA A 65 0.81 -5.29 -3.89
C ALA A 65 0.16 -6.54 -4.49
N ARG A 66 0.97 -7.39 -5.11
CA ARG A 66 0.53 -8.62 -5.76
C ARG A 66 1.67 -9.63 -5.83
N THR A 67 1.34 -10.86 -6.17
CA THR A 67 2.33 -11.88 -6.51
C THR A 67 2.75 -11.73 -7.99
N ASP A 68 3.42 -12.71 -8.55
CA ASP A 68 3.78 -12.73 -9.98
C ASP A 68 2.54 -12.79 -10.88
N ASP A 69 1.41 -13.26 -10.37
CA ASP A 69 0.14 -13.19 -11.07
C ASP A 69 -0.36 -11.74 -11.05
N PRO A 70 -0.53 -11.08 -12.21
CA PRO A 70 -0.99 -9.69 -12.28
C PRO A 70 -2.35 -9.44 -11.62
N ASP A 71 -3.20 -10.45 -11.58
CA ASP A 71 -4.57 -10.36 -11.05
C ASP A 71 -4.69 -10.99 -9.65
N SER A 72 -3.61 -10.96 -8.87
CA SER A 72 -3.56 -11.57 -7.52
C SER A 72 -3.68 -10.58 -6.37
N ALA A 73 -3.89 -9.30 -6.65
CA ALA A 73 -4.02 -8.29 -5.60
C ALA A 73 -5.31 -8.49 -4.79
N ASP A 74 -5.22 -8.33 -3.49
CA ASP A 74 -6.39 -8.35 -2.62
C ASP A 74 -6.41 -7.17 -1.63
N SER A 75 -5.73 -7.24 -0.49
CA SER A 75 -5.78 -6.17 0.51
C SER A 75 -4.49 -5.36 0.63
N GLN A 76 -3.34 -5.94 0.32
CA GLN A 76 -2.06 -5.30 0.57
C GLN A 76 -1.78 -4.20 -0.45
N PHE A 77 -1.22 -3.10 0.03
CA PHE A 77 -0.81 -1.99 -0.81
C PHE A 77 0.53 -1.43 -0.32
N PHE A 78 1.17 -0.65 -1.17
CA PHE A 78 2.41 0.01 -0.79
C PHE A 78 2.36 1.49 -1.15
N ILE A 79 3.17 2.27 -0.46
CA ILE A 79 3.35 3.70 -0.72
C ILE A 79 4.74 3.86 -1.34
N ASN A 80 4.81 4.43 -2.52
CA ASN A 80 6.07 4.73 -3.18
C ASN A 80 6.75 5.90 -2.49
N VAL A 81 7.89 5.65 -1.85
CA VAL A 81 8.70 6.72 -1.23
C VAL A 81 9.75 7.27 -2.19
N LYS A 82 9.71 6.85 -3.42
CA LYS A 82 10.51 7.29 -4.55
C LYS A 82 9.69 7.02 -5.82
N SER A 83 10.01 7.68 -6.91
CA SER A 83 9.46 7.31 -8.22
C SER A 83 10.08 6.00 -8.67
N ASN A 84 9.25 4.99 -8.91
CA ASN A 84 9.65 3.62 -9.21
C ASN A 84 9.14 3.19 -10.59
N PRO A 85 9.74 3.70 -11.68
CA PRO A 85 9.24 3.41 -13.04
C PRO A 85 9.31 1.93 -13.41
N HIS A 86 10.16 1.16 -12.77
CA HIS A 86 10.24 -0.30 -13.00
C HIS A 86 9.00 -1.06 -12.54
N LEU A 87 8.11 -0.43 -11.76
CA LEU A 87 6.83 -0.99 -11.34
C LEU A 87 5.68 -0.64 -12.28
N ASP A 88 5.92 0.21 -13.25
CA ASP A 88 4.90 0.63 -14.21
C ASP A 88 4.65 -0.44 -15.27
N ALA A 89 3.43 -0.46 -15.80
CA ALA A 89 3.12 -1.28 -16.96
C ALA A 89 3.93 -0.81 -18.18
N VAL A 90 4.36 -1.76 -19.00
CA VAL A 90 5.09 -1.49 -20.24
C VAL A 90 4.32 -2.14 -21.38
N ASP A 91 3.79 -1.33 -22.29
CA ASP A 91 2.96 -1.81 -23.41
C ASP A 91 1.83 -2.72 -22.91
N ASP A 92 1.82 -4.00 -23.30
CA ASP A 92 0.81 -4.98 -22.89
C ASP A 92 1.22 -5.77 -21.63
N THR A 93 2.35 -5.43 -21.03
CA THR A 93 2.84 -6.11 -19.80
C THR A 93 2.33 -5.38 -18.57
N PRO A 94 1.50 -6.03 -17.73
CA PRO A 94 1.01 -5.40 -16.51
C PRO A 94 2.13 -5.07 -15.51
N GLY A 95 1.99 -3.90 -14.87
CA GLY A 95 2.80 -3.51 -13.73
C GLY A 95 2.00 -3.61 -12.44
N TYR A 96 2.19 -2.63 -11.54
CA TYR A 96 1.47 -2.51 -10.29
C TYR A 96 0.45 -1.38 -10.40
N THR A 97 -0.81 -1.66 -10.06
CA THR A 97 -1.91 -0.72 -10.24
C THR A 97 -1.84 0.39 -9.21
N VAL A 98 -1.58 1.62 -9.67
CA VAL A 98 -1.67 2.83 -8.85
C VAL A 98 -3.14 3.25 -8.75
N PHE A 99 -3.63 3.49 -7.53
CA PHE A 99 -5.05 3.83 -7.31
C PHE A 99 -5.24 5.08 -6.46
N ALA A 100 -4.20 5.62 -5.83
CA ALA A 100 -4.31 6.78 -4.95
C ALA A 100 -2.96 7.49 -4.82
N LYS A 101 -2.97 8.66 -4.16
CA LYS A 101 -1.74 9.36 -3.80
C LYS A 101 -1.87 9.96 -2.41
N VAL A 102 -0.75 10.11 -1.74
CA VAL A 102 -0.67 10.80 -0.45
C VAL A 102 -0.68 12.29 -0.70
N ILE A 103 -1.58 13.00 -0.04
CA ILE A 103 -1.66 14.46 -0.12
C ILE A 103 -1.07 15.14 1.11
N GLU A 104 -0.85 14.39 2.21
CA GLU A 104 -0.31 14.90 3.47
C GLU A 104 0.36 13.76 4.22
N GLY A 105 1.52 14.02 4.84
CA GLY A 105 2.22 13.05 5.67
C GLY A 105 3.31 12.23 5.01
N MET A 106 3.77 12.58 3.80
CA MET A 106 4.85 11.83 3.14
C MET A 106 6.18 11.84 3.91
N ASP A 107 6.45 12.86 4.69
CA ASP A 107 7.62 12.90 5.58
C ASP A 107 7.59 11.72 6.58
N ILE A 108 6.42 11.36 7.08
CA ILE A 108 6.22 10.21 7.97
C ILE A 108 6.46 8.90 7.21
N ALA A 109 5.92 8.77 6.00
CA ALA A 109 6.13 7.57 5.18
C ALA A 109 7.62 7.36 4.86
N VAL A 110 8.34 8.41 4.51
CA VAL A 110 9.78 8.34 4.27
C VAL A 110 10.53 7.93 5.54
N MET A 111 10.15 8.47 6.70
CA MET A 111 10.74 8.10 7.99
C MET A 111 10.51 6.61 8.29
N ILE A 112 9.30 6.10 8.09
CA ILE A 112 8.98 4.68 8.28
C ILE A 112 9.88 3.81 7.39
N SER A 113 10.12 4.21 6.15
CA SER A 113 10.95 3.45 5.21
C SER A 113 12.40 3.25 5.70
N ARG A 114 12.86 4.09 6.61
CA ARG A 114 14.24 4.09 7.13
C ARG A 114 14.38 3.47 8.51
N LEU A 115 13.32 2.90 9.07
CA LEU A 115 13.36 2.32 10.40
C LEU A 115 14.26 1.07 10.45
N PRO A 116 14.93 0.81 11.60
CA PRO A 116 15.71 -0.41 11.77
C PRO A 116 14.86 -1.66 11.57
N GLN A 117 15.43 -2.66 10.92
CA GLN A 117 14.75 -3.89 10.53
C GLN A 117 15.69 -5.08 10.65
N GLY A 118 15.15 -6.30 10.57
CA GLY A 118 15.91 -7.53 10.49
C GLY A 118 15.72 -8.50 11.65
N ILE A 119 15.18 -8.08 12.80
CA ILE A 119 15.04 -8.98 13.96
C ILE A 119 13.92 -10.03 13.79
N HIS A 120 13.05 -9.88 12.79
CA HIS A 120 11.92 -10.80 12.57
C HIS A 120 12.27 -11.99 11.67
N GLY A 121 13.56 -12.14 11.32
CA GLY A 121 14.08 -13.30 10.62
C GLY A 121 13.78 -13.34 9.13
N SER A 122 14.01 -14.52 8.54
CA SER A 122 13.96 -14.70 7.08
C SER A 122 12.57 -14.57 6.47
N ARG A 123 11.51 -14.75 7.26
CA ARG A 123 10.13 -14.63 6.79
C ARG A 123 9.74 -13.16 6.58
N PHE A 124 10.23 -12.27 7.46
CA PHE A 124 9.95 -10.85 7.42
C PHE A 124 11.24 -10.04 7.57
N PRO A 125 12.17 -10.17 6.59
CA PRO A 125 13.49 -9.56 6.72
C PRO A 125 13.47 -8.05 6.70
N ASN A 126 12.43 -7.45 6.13
CA ASN A 126 12.31 -6.00 5.96
C ASN A 126 11.18 -5.40 6.83
N ALA A 127 10.71 -6.12 7.84
CA ALA A 127 9.76 -5.57 8.80
C ALA A 127 10.50 -4.69 9.82
N PRO A 128 9.97 -3.51 10.16
CA PRO A 128 10.56 -2.69 11.23
C PRO A 128 10.68 -3.49 12.53
N ASN A 129 11.80 -3.29 13.24
CA ASN A 129 12.03 -3.96 14.52
C ASN A 129 10.92 -3.63 15.52
N GLU A 130 10.51 -2.37 15.59
CA GLU A 130 9.32 -1.97 16.33
C GLU A 130 8.14 -1.90 15.39
N ALA A 131 7.05 -2.58 15.74
CA ALA A 131 5.86 -2.63 14.88
C ALA A 131 5.25 -1.24 14.68
N ILE A 132 5.05 -0.88 13.42
CA ILE A 132 4.33 0.32 13.02
C ILE A 132 2.95 -0.11 12.52
N ARG A 133 1.91 0.32 13.23
CA ARG A 133 0.52 -0.08 12.96
C ARG A 133 -0.29 1.05 12.38
N ILE A 134 -1.24 0.70 11.52
CA ILE A 134 -2.34 1.60 11.18
C ILE A 134 -3.32 1.56 12.35
N LEU A 135 -3.44 2.65 13.08
CA LEU A 135 -4.38 2.74 14.19
C LEU A 135 -5.82 2.80 13.70
N LYS A 136 -6.04 3.58 12.64
CA LYS A 136 -7.36 3.77 12.05
C LYS A 136 -7.23 4.22 10.60
N ALA A 137 -8.05 3.63 9.74
CA ALA A 137 -8.26 4.09 8.37
C ALA A 137 -9.76 4.31 8.16
N GLU A 138 -10.13 5.51 7.71
CA GLU A 138 -11.53 5.85 7.47
C GLU A 138 -11.67 6.81 6.30
N VAL A 139 -12.85 6.77 5.68
CA VAL A 139 -13.19 7.71 4.62
C VAL A 139 -13.65 9.02 5.24
N VAL A 140 -13.01 10.12 4.83
CA VAL A 140 -13.37 11.47 5.28
C VAL A 140 -14.16 12.13 4.17
N LYS A 141 -15.32 12.68 4.48
CA LYS A 141 -16.12 13.41 3.49
C LYS A 141 -15.38 14.68 3.07
N PRO A 142 -15.18 14.91 1.76
CA PRO A 142 -14.54 16.14 1.30
C PRO A 142 -15.41 17.33 1.67
N ARG A 143 -14.76 18.42 2.10
CA ARG A 143 -15.45 19.70 2.32
C ARG A 143 -15.71 20.35 0.98
N ILE A 144 -16.95 20.78 0.78
CA ILE A 144 -17.31 21.63 -0.36
C ILE A 144 -17.30 23.05 0.15
N LEU A 145 -16.39 23.87 -0.37
CA LEU A 145 -16.35 25.31 -0.12
C LEU A 145 -16.99 26.01 -1.32
N ILE A 146 -18.02 26.78 -1.04
CA ILE A 146 -18.67 27.63 -2.05
C ILE A 146 -18.32 29.08 -1.70
N GLU A 147 -17.55 29.71 -2.57
CA GLU A 147 -17.23 31.12 -2.46
C GLU A 147 -18.14 31.93 -3.40
N TYR A 148 -18.59 33.09 -2.93
CA TYR A 148 -19.43 34.01 -3.71
C TYR A 148 -19.13 35.45 -3.38
#